data_365b3595ef41639ea0fca09ce67153c3
#
_entry.id   365b3595ef41639ea0fca09ce67153c3
#
_cell.length_a   1.000
_cell.length_b   1.000
_cell.length_c   1.000
_cell.angle_alpha   90.00
_cell.angle_beta   90.00
_cell.angle_gamma   90.00
#
_symmetry.space_group_name_H-M   'P 1'
#
loop_
_entity.id
_entity.type
_entity.pdbx_description
1 polymer ?
#
loop_
_entity_poly.entity_id
_entity_poly.type
_entity_poly.pdbx_seq_one_letter_code
_entity_poly.pdbx_strand_id
1 'polypeptide(L)'
;MTPITVAASYLISHFGDTVTIQSNPGGRGEAVEVHWAGGLATIHPIPGAMYRVNCALAYEDTTLLNLPGVVERMIAAALANAD
;
A
#
# COMPACT_ATOMS: atom_id res chain seq x y z
N MET A 1 19.05 -0.41 1.84
CA MET A 1 17.63 -0.12 2.05
C MET A 1 16.81 -1.05 1.18
N THR A 2 15.82 -1.72 1.75
CA THR A 2 15.01 -2.67 0.99
C THR A 2 13.94 -1.96 0.19
N PRO A 3 13.41 -2.58 -0.88
CA PRO A 3 12.28 -2.01 -1.62
C PRO A 3 11.08 -1.68 -0.72
N ILE A 4 10.83 -2.50 0.28
CA ILE A 4 9.74 -2.29 1.22
C ILE A 4 9.98 -1.03 2.08
N THR A 5 11.18 -0.81 2.55
CA THR A 5 11.51 0.38 3.34
C THR A 5 11.29 1.65 2.51
N VAL A 6 11.72 1.62 1.25
CA VAL A 6 11.56 2.75 0.33
C VAL A 6 10.06 3.02 0.09
N ALA A 7 9.30 1.97 -0.19
CA ALA A 7 7.86 2.10 -0.43
C ALA A 7 7.14 2.66 0.80
N ALA A 8 7.46 2.14 1.99
CA ALA A 8 6.84 2.60 3.24
C ALA A 8 7.15 4.07 3.49
N SER A 9 8.40 4.49 3.32
CA SER A 9 8.79 5.89 3.50
C SER A 9 8.06 6.82 2.53
N TYR A 10 7.94 6.39 1.28
CA TYR A 10 7.28 7.17 0.26
C TYR A 10 5.78 7.35 0.57
N LEU A 11 5.13 6.29 1.02
CA LEU A 11 3.73 6.34 1.39
C LEU A 11 3.49 7.18 2.64
N ILE A 12 4.37 7.08 3.63
CA ILE A 12 4.28 7.90 4.84
C ILE A 12 4.38 9.38 4.47
N SER A 13 5.31 9.74 3.58
CA SER A 13 5.45 11.12 3.11
C SER A 13 4.20 11.63 2.40
N HIS A 14 3.54 10.75 1.65
CA HIS A 14 2.35 11.13 0.87
C HIS A 14 1.11 11.25 1.74
N PHE A 15 0.87 10.28 2.62
CA PHE A 15 -0.38 10.21 3.39
C PHE A 15 -0.31 10.87 4.77
N GLY A 16 0.88 10.97 5.34
CA GLY A 16 1.03 11.52 6.68
C GLY A 16 0.25 10.69 7.70
N ASP A 17 -0.60 11.35 8.47
CA ASP A 17 -1.37 10.71 9.54
C ASP A 17 -2.73 10.20 9.10
N THR A 18 -3.07 10.31 7.83
CA THR A 18 -4.40 9.88 7.35
C THR A 18 -4.57 8.38 7.34
N VAL A 19 -3.46 7.64 7.26
CA VAL A 19 -3.46 6.17 7.33
C VAL A 19 -2.33 5.73 8.23
N THR A 20 -2.40 4.48 8.70
CA THR A 20 -1.31 3.85 9.44
C THR A 20 -0.55 2.93 8.49
N ILE A 21 0.77 3.10 8.41
CA ILE A 21 1.61 2.31 7.52
C ILE A 21 2.53 1.44 8.35
N GLN A 22 2.50 0.14 8.08
CA GLN A 22 3.29 -0.84 8.80
C GLN A 22 4.08 -1.67 7.81
N SER A 23 5.41 -1.66 7.93
CA SER A 23 6.26 -2.46 7.05
C SER A 23 6.60 -3.79 7.72
N ASN A 24 6.71 -4.86 6.90
CA ASN A 24 6.99 -6.22 7.34
C ASN A 24 6.07 -6.71 8.47
N PRO A 25 4.75 -6.59 8.30
CA PRO A 25 3.83 -7.05 9.35
C PRO A 25 3.98 -8.56 9.56
N GLY A 26 4.09 -8.97 10.82
CA GLY A 26 4.25 -10.37 11.17
C GLY A 26 5.63 -10.93 10.94
N GLY A 27 6.59 -10.15 10.47
CA GLY A 27 7.96 -10.56 10.26
C GLY A 27 8.16 -11.63 9.19
N ARG A 28 7.20 -11.79 8.28
CA ARG A 28 7.26 -12.78 7.21
C ARG A 28 7.38 -12.11 5.86
N GLY A 29 8.55 -12.17 5.27
CA GLY A 29 8.77 -11.64 3.95
C GLY A 29 8.65 -10.12 3.91
N GLU A 30 8.61 -9.59 2.71
CA GLU A 30 8.59 -8.15 2.49
C GLU A 30 7.20 -7.70 2.07
N ALA A 31 6.53 -6.94 2.93
CA ALA A 31 5.22 -6.37 2.64
C ALA A 31 5.03 -5.08 3.41
N VAL A 32 4.15 -4.23 2.90
CA VAL A 32 3.70 -3.03 3.59
C VAL A 32 2.19 -3.13 3.74
N GLU A 33 1.69 -2.87 4.94
CA GLU A 33 0.25 -2.76 5.16
C GLU A 33 -0.12 -1.30 5.34
N VAL A 34 -1.17 -0.88 4.65
CA VAL A 34 -1.75 0.46 4.78
C VAL A 34 -3.12 0.29 5.40
N HIS A 35 -3.28 0.79 6.61
CA HIS A 35 -4.52 0.67 7.39
C HIS A 35 -5.25 2.00 7.45
N TRP A 36 -6.55 1.97 7.20
CA TRP A 36 -7.41 3.13 7.39
C TRP A 36 -8.71 2.67 8.07
N ALA A 37 -9.54 3.63 8.45
CA ALA A 37 -10.80 3.30 9.11
C ALA A 37 -11.68 2.50 8.15
N GLY A 38 -11.86 1.22 8.43
CA GLY A 38 -12.70 0.33 7.63
C GLY A 38 -11.99 -0.50 6.59
N GLY A 39 -10.64 -0.43 6.50
CA GLY A 39 -9.97 -1.21 5.47
C GLY A 39 -8.47 -1.36 5.61
N LEU A 40 -7.93 -2.14 4.71
CA LEU A 40 -6.52 -2.52 4.70
C LEU A 40 -6.09 -2.80 3.25
N ALA A 41 -4.95 -2.30 2.86
CA ALA A 41 -4.29 -2.70 1.61
C ALA A 41 -2.92 -3.27 1.93
N THR A 42 -2.49 -4.26 1.16
CA THR A 42 -1.18 -4.89 1.31
C THR A 42 -0.36 -4.66 0.05
N ILE A 43 0.89 -4.29 0.19
CA ILE A 43 1.78 -3.97 -0.91
C ILE A 43 2.99 -4.88 -0.87
N HIS A 44 3.27 -5.56 -2.00
CA HIS A 44 4.40 -6.46 -2.14
C HIS A 44 5.28 -6.04 -3.31
N PRO A 45 6.61 -6.12 -3.18
CA PRO A 45 7.47 -5.94 -4.34
C PRO A 45 7.33 -7.13 -5.28
N ILE A 46 7.36 -6.85 -6.58
CA ILE A 46 7.31 -7.88 -7.63
C ILE A 46 8.45 -7.62 -8.62
N PRO A 47 8.80 -8.61 -9.47
CA PRO A 47 9.87 -8.44 -10.45
C PRO A 47 9.66 -7.22 -11.34
N GLY A 48 10.75 -6.61 -11.79
CA GLY A 48 10.70 -5.45 -12.67
C GLY A 48 10.63 -4.12 -11.94
N ALA A 49 11.08 -4.07 -10.69
CA ALA A 49 11.05 -2.87 -9.85
C ALA A 49 9.65 -2.31 -9.70
N MET A 50 8.67 -3.20 -9.59
CA MET A 50 7.26 -2.85 -9.45
C MET A 50 6.71 -3.34 -8.12
N TYR A 51 5.50 -2.93 -7.81
CA TYR A 51 4.80 -3.30 -6.59
C TYR A 51 3.39 -3.75 -6.92
N ARG A 52 2.92 -4.77 -6.23
CA ARG A 52 1.53 -5.21 -6.31
C ARG A 52 0.79 -4.72 -5.09
N VAL A 53 -0.30 -4.01 -5.32
CA VAL A 53 -1.18 -3.49 -4.27
C VAL A 53 -2.44 -4.33 -4.25
N ASN A 54 -2.70 -4.99 -3.11
CA ASN A 54 -3.90 -5.81 -2.92
C ASN A 54 -4.85 -5.09 -1.96
N CYS A 55 -6.10 -4.97 -2.34
CA CYS A 55 -7.12 -4.39 -1.48
C CYS A 55 -8.42 -5.16 -1.68
N ALA A 56 -8.85 -5.87 -0.65
CA ALA A 56 -10.11 -6.64 -0.65
C ALA A 56 -10.23 -7.55 -1.87
N LEU A 57 -10.97 -7.13 -2.89
CA LEU A 57 -11.31 -7.97 -4.05
C LEU A 57 -10.48 -7.65 -5.29
N ALA A 58 -9.55 -6.72 -5.20
CA ALA A 58 -8.82 -6.25 -6.37
C ALA A 58 -7.34 -6.11 -6.09
N TYR A 59 -6.54 -6.17 -7.15
CA TYR A 59 -5.13 -5.82 -7.05
C TYR A 59 -4.72 -5.02 -8.29
N GLU A 60 -3.62 -4.28 -8.15
CA GLU A 60 -3.05 -3.52 -9.25
C GLU A 60 -1.53 -3.49 -9.10
N ASP A 61 -0.82 -3.67 -10.21
CA ASP A 61 0.63 -3.60 -10.24
C ASP A 61 1.04 -2.19 -10.67
N THR A 62 2.03 -1.61 -10.00
CA THR A 62 2.45 -0.24 -10.27
C THR A 62 3.92 -0.03 -9.92
N THR A 63 4.46 1.10 -10.36
CA THR A 63 5.82 1.51 -10.00
C THR A 63 5.81 2.32 -8.71
N LEU A 64 6.99 2.50 -8.11
CA LEU A 64 7.12 3.30 -6.88
C LEU A 64 6.56 4.71 -7.05
N LEU A 65 6.83 5.34 -8.18
CA LEU A 65 6.38 6.71 -8.44
C LEU A 65 4.86 6.83 -8.40
N ASN A 66 4.16 5.82 -8.91
CA ASN A 66 2.70 5.83 -9.00
C ASN A 66 2.02 5.16 -7.81
N LEU A 67 2.80 4.56 -6.92
CA LEU A 67 2.28 3.78 -5.80
C LEU A 67 1.30 4.55 -4.92
N PRO A 68 1.60 5.78 -4.47
CA PRO A 68 0.66 6.51 -3.62
C PRO A 68 -0.67 6.79 -4.32
N GLY A 69 -0.65 7.09 -5.61
CA GLY A 69 -1.87 7.34 -6.37
C GLY A 69 -2.75 6.10 -6.49
N VAL A 70 -2.13 4.93 -6.68
CA VAL A 70 -2.86 3.67 -6.74
C VAL A 70 -3.51 3.35 -5.39
N VAL A 71 -2.75 3.49 -4.30
CA VAL A 71 -3.27 3.25 -2.96
C VAL A 71 -4.42 4.23 -2.65
N GLU A 72 -4.26 5.50 -3.01
CA GLU A 72 -5.29 6.51 -2.80
C GLU A 72 -6.58 6.17 -3.54
N ARG A 73 -6.48 5.72 -4.80
CA ARG A 73 -7.65 5.30 -5.57
C ARG A 73 -8.34 4.09 -4.95
N MET A 74 -7.56 3.14 -4.43
CA MET A 74 -8.12 1.95 -3.80
C MET A 74 -8.82 2.29 -2.49
N ILE A 75 -8.26 3.19 -1.70
CA ILE A 75 -8.90 3.67 -0.47
C ILE A 75 -10.22 4.37 -0.82
N ALA A 76 -10.20 5.25 -1.82
CA ALA A 76 -11.40 5.96 -2.23
C ALA A 76 -12.49 5.00 -2.71
N ALA A 77 -12.12 3.99 -3.49
CA ALA A 77 -13.07 2.99 -3.97
C ALA A 77 -13.65 2.16 -2.80
N ALA A 78 -12.80 1.79 -1.84
CA ALA A 78 -13.25 1.04 -0.67
C ALA A 78 -14.22 1.85 0.18
N LEU A 79 -13.94 3.14 0.39
CA LEU A 79 -14.83 4.02 1.14
C LEU A 79 -16.15 4.24 0.41
N ALA A 80 -16.11 4.36 -0.91
CA ALA A 80 -17.33 4.53 -1.70
C ALA A 80 -18.23 3.30 -1.63
N ASN A 81 -17.66 2.11 -1.42
CA ASN A 81 -18.39 0.85 -1.37
C ASN A 81 -18.66 0.37 0.06
N ALA A 82 -18.37 1.18 1.06
CA ALA A 82 -18.43 0.77 2.47
C ALA A 82 -19.81 0.93 3.11
N ASP A 83 -20.82 1.17 2.37
CA ASP A 83 -22.18 1.33 2.93
C ASP A 83 -22.82 -0.01 3.28
#